data_a85cfc7e17929b83a807e206c1b2989d
#
_entry.id   a85cfc7e17929b83a807e206c1b2989d
#
_cell.length_a   1.000
_cell.length_b   1.000
_cell.length_c   1.000
_cell.angle_alpha   90.00
_cell.angle_beta   90.00
_cell.angle_gamma   90.00
#
_symmetry.space_group_name_H-M   'P 1'
#
loop_
_entity.id
_entity.type
_entity.pdbx_description
1 polymer ?
#
loop_
_entity_poly.entity_id
_entity_poly.type
_entity_poly.pdbx_seq_one_letter_code
_entity_poly.pdbx_strand_id
1 'polypeptide(L)'
;MNGAKESLQPPHAILAAHVRWGVYLLLIAIATGSMAGRLLSVNSVDKVQLEAARIKEGLNAARQRLVNQGLSGDQLEAQLADEEVQLRDELRLQRPFLSANDRSRWMTVRSLVEEGTYQIDSIVGQPTWDTIDMVQHLGRDGKPHLYSSKPPLLATLIAGEYWVIHRVTGATLGDHPYEIGRFILFTINILPLGLMFVILAWLVERYGTTDWGRIFVVGAATMGTFLNTFAIVLNNHVIAAVCAAVALYATLKILADGERRLRYFALAGFAAALTASDELPALALLAFLGLWLLWRAPRRMMIAFVPGAAIVAIAFFATNWIAHASLLPPYMHRSPTDPSDNWYEYTYTVNGREVQSYWLNRQGIDRGEPSKLTYAVNVLVGHHGIFSLTPLWLLSIVGVWMWLRSSDPLNRELAAGIALVSLICLAFYIGLRPLEDRNYGGMTSGFRWMFWCAPLWIVAMIPAADRLARSIAGQALAAVLLTFSILSASYPTWNPWVQPWIYNWMVWCGWPGY
;
A
#
# COMPACT_ATOMS: atom_id res chain seq x y z
N MET A 1 14.89 -64.61 16.48
CA MET A 1 15.47 -63.40 17.12
C MET A 1 16.01 -62.52 16.00
N ASN A 2 15.20 -61.62 15.49
CA ASN A 2 15.63 -60.60 14.59
C ASN A 2 15.15 -59.26 15.16
N GLY A 3 16.06 -58.58 15.90
CA GLY A 3 15.83 -57.26 16.42
C GLY A 3 15.93 -56.24 15.31
N ALA A 4 14.80 -55.65 14.93
CA ALA A 4 14.79 -54.45 14.09
C ALA A 4 15.47 -53.32 14.89
N LYS A 5 16.64 -52.86 14.41
CA LYS A 5 17.22 -51.60 14.86
C LYS A 5 16.34 -50.47 14.35
N GLU A 6 15.41 -49.97 15.15
CA GLU A 6 14.85 -48.63 15.01
C GLU A 6 16.01 -47.66 15.09
N SER A 7 16.36 -47.04 13.97
CA SER A 7 17.24 -45.88 13.93
C SER A 7 16.49 -44.70 14.56
N LEU A 8 16.67 -44.51 15.86
CA LEU A 8 16.30 -43.30 16.57
C LEU A 8 17.08 -42.15 15.92
N GLN A 9 16.43 -41.41 15.01
CA GLN A 9 16.91 -40.08 14.66
C GLN A 9 16.89 -39.25 15.98
N PRO A 10 17.99 -38.55 16.31
CA PRO A 10 17.99 -37.70 17.50
C PRO A 10 16.83 -36.71 17.38
N PRO A 11 16.02 -36.52 18.44
CA PRO A 11 15.01 -35.51 18.45
C PRO A 11 15.70 -34.17 18.14
N HIS A 12 15.33 -33.51 17.05
CA HIS A 12 15.81 -32.18 16.76
C HIS A 12 15.53 -31.32 17.99
N ALA A 13 16.58 -30.87 18.67
CA ALA A 13 16.45 -30.06 19.86
C ALA A 13 15.64 -28.82 19.50
N ILE A 14 14.44 -28.69 20.08
CA ILE A 14 13.60 -27.52 19.90
C ILE A 14 14.31 -26.35 20.57
N LEU A 15 14.61 -25.29 19.83
CA LEU A 15 15.19 -24.08 20.37
C LEU A 15 14.30 -23.51 21.46
N ALA A 16 14.90 -23.05 22.56
CA ALA A 16 14.14 -22.36 23.59
C ALA A 16 13.44 -21.12 23.02
N ALA A 17 12.22 -20.86 23.46
CA ALA A 17 11.39 -19.78 22.91
C ALA A 17 12.10 -18.41 22.95
N HIS A 18 12.88 -18.12 24.00
CA HIS A 18 13.62 -16.87 24.11
C HIS A 18 14.69 -16.71 23.01
N VAL A 19 15.32 -17.81 22.55
CA VAL A 19 16.28 -17.80 21.44
C VAL A 19 15.58 -17.48 20.13
N ARG A 20 14.43 -18.11 19.85
CA ARG A 20 13.62 -17.79 18.66
C ARG A 20 13.17 -16.33 18.66
N TRP A 21 12.68 -15.83 19.80
CA TRP A 21 12.30 -14.43 19.95
C TRP A 21 13.50 -13.48 19.72
N GLY A 22 14.70 -13.85 20.15
CA GLY A 22 15.92 -13.10 19.80
C GLY A 22 16.13 -12.99 18.30
N VAL A 23 15.94 -14.10 17.55
CA VAL A 23 16.03 -14.10 16.08
C VAL A 23 14.89 -13.27 15.47
N TYR A 24 13.65 -13.38 15.95
CA TYR A 24 12.53 -12.57 15.43
C TYR A 24 12.78 -11.08 15.63
N LEU A 25 13.20 -10.67 16.81
CA LEU A 25 13.49 -9.27 17.10
C LEU A 25 14.63 -8.74 16.23
N LEU A 26 15.65 -9.57 15.96
CA LEU A 26 16.72 -9.22 15.02
C LEU A 26 16.20 -9.00 13.60
N LEU A 27 15.38 -9.93 13.08
CA LEU A 27 14.76 -9.80 11.75
C LEU A 27 13.86 -8.56 11.66
N ILE A 28 13.04 -8.30 12.69
CA ILE A 28 12.18 -7.12 12.76
C ILE A 28 13.03 -5.84 12.82
N ALA A 29 14.10 -5.81 13.62
CA ALA A 29 14.99 -4.66 13.72
C ALA A 29 15.71 -4.36 12.39
N ILE A 30 16.17 -5.41 11.68
CA ILE A 30 16.76 -5.26 10.34
C ILE A 30 15.75 -4.67 9.36
N ALA A 31 14.52 -5.20 9.32
CA ALA A 31 13.48 -4.71 8.42
C ALA A 31 13.09 -3.26 8.74
N THR A 32 12.78 -2.95 9.99
CA THR A 32 12.40 -1.58 10.41
C THR A 32 13.52 -0.59 10.24
N GLY A 33 14.77 -0.99 10.58
CA GLY A 33 15.96 -0.18 10.36
C GLY A 33 16.23 0.08 8.87
N SER A 34 16.06 -0.92 8.02
CA SER A 34 16.17 -0.77 6.55
C SER A 34 15.12 0.19 5.99
N MET A 35 13.85 0.07 6.42
CA MET A 35 12.80 0.99 6.01
C MET A 35 13.08 2.43 6.48
N ALA A 36 13.51 2.61 7.74
CA ALA A 36 13.88 3.90 8.27
C ALA A 36 15.08 4.51 7.52
N GLY A 37 16.11 3.71 7.24
CA GLY A 37 17.27 4.13 6.45
C GLY A 37 16.90 4.55 5.02
N ARG A 38 16.00 3.81 4.37
CA ARG A 38 15.47 4.16 3.05
C ARG A 38 14.66 5.45 3.09
N LEU A 39 13.79 5.62 4.09
CA LEU A 39 13.00 6.83 4.27
C LEU A 39 13.90 8.07 4.44
N LEU A 40 14.96 7.95 5.21
CA LEU A 40 15.93 9.04 5.42
C LEU A 40 16.75 9.34 4.17
N SER A 41 17.21 8.31 3.45
CA SER A 41 18.11 8.47 2.30
C SER A 41 17.41 8.96 1.03
N VAL A 42 16.15 8.55 0.78
CA VAL A 42 15.38 9.01 -0.40
C VAL A 42 15.28 10.53 -0.43
N ASN A 43 15.15 11.16 0.73
CA ASN A 43 14.91 12.60 0.86
C ASN A 43 16.06 13.30 1.62
N SER A 44 17.29 12.80 1.48
CA SER A 44 18.47 13.36 2.18
C SER A 44 19.01 14.66 1.60
N VAL A 45 18.59 15.01 0.35
CA VAL A 45 19.00 16.22 -0.37
C VAL A 45 17.78 17.02 -0.75
N ASP A 46 17.87 18.34 -0.70
CA ASP A 46 16.88 19.23 -1.29
C ASP A 46 16.94 19.13 -2.83
N LYS A 47 16.17 18.18 -3.36
CA LYS A 47 16.14 17.86 -4.78
C LYS A 47 15.44 18.93 -5.60
N VAL A 48 14.61 19.75 -4.98
CA VAL A 48 13.92 20.86 -5.63
C VAL A 48 14.91 21.95 -6.03
N GLN A 49 15.75 22.36 -5.09
CA GLN A 49 16.79 23.36 -5.38
C GLN A 49 17.80 22.83 -6.39
N LEU A 50 18.19 21.55 -6.27
CA LEU A 50 19.13 20.93 -7.20
C LEU A 50 18.51 20.80 -8.61
N GLU A 51 17.24 20.41 -8.73
CA GLU A 51 16.51 20.37 -10.00
C GLU A 51 16.43 21.76 -10.64
N ALA A 52 16.02 22.78 -9.86
CA ALA A 52 15.94 24.16 -10.34
C ALA A 52 17.30 24.72 -10.79
N ALA A 53 18.38 24.41 -10.07
CA ALA A 53 19.72 24.81 -10.46
C ALA A 53 20.15 24.16 -11.79
N ARG A 54 19.90 22.87 -11.99
CA ARG A 54 20.22 22.14 -13.23
C ARG A 54 19.40 22.64 -14.42
N ILE A 55 18.10 22.91 -14.22
CA ILE A 55 17.23 23.48 -15.26
C ILE A 55 17.75 24.85 -15.68
N LYS A 56 18.09 25.72 -14.72
CA LYS A 56 18.67 27.03 -14.99
C LYS A 56 19.97 26.95 -15.77
N GLU A 57 20.87 26.03 -15.42
CA GLU A 57 22.11 25.79 -16.14
C GLU A 57 21.86 25.29 -17.57
N GLY A 58 20.95 24.33 -17.75
CA GLY A 58 20.52 23.83 -19.06
C GLY A 58 19.92 24.92 -19.95
N LEU A 59 19.04 25.77 -19.39
CA LEU A 59 18.45 26.89 -20.10
C LEU A 59 19.49 27.94 -20.54
N ASN A 60 20.49 28.23 -19.69
CA ASN A 60 21.58 29.12 -20.05
C ASN A 60 22.42 28.58 -21.23
N ALA A 61 22.70 27.27 -21.20
CA ALA A 61 23.40 26.59 -22.30
C ALA A 61 22.55 26.58 -23.58
N ALA A 62 21.23 26.29 -23.47
CA ALA A 62 20.30 26.36 -24.59
C ALA A 62 20.22 27.78 -25.20
N ARG A 63 20.11 28.80 -24.34
CA ARG A 63 20.09 30.21 -24.80
C ARG A 63 21.33 30.55 -25.60
N GLN A 64 22.53 30.20 -25.12
CA GLN A 64 23.79 30.44 -25.86
C GLN A 64 23.82 29.70 -27.21
N ARG A 65 23.35 28.45 -27.24
CA ARG A 65 23.25 27.65 -28.46
C ARG A 65 22.31 28.30 -29.48
N LEU A 66 21.12 28.72 -29.08
CA LEU A 66 20.11 29.33 -29.95
C LEU A 66 20.53 30.72 -30.47
N VAL A 67 21.17 31.53 -29.62
CA VAL A 67 21.75 32.82 -30.04
C VAL A 67 22.86 32.60 -31.07
N ASN A 68 23.73 31.61 -30.90
CA ASN A 68 24.77 31.27 -31.87
C ASN A 68 24.19 30.74 -33.20
N GLN A 69 22.97 30.23 -33.17
CA GLN A 69 22.20 29.85 -34.37
C GLN A 69 21.48 31.04 -35.05
N GLY A 70 21.61 32.24 -34.47
CA GLY A 70 21.06 33.48 -35.06
C GLY A 70 19.62 33.79 -34.62
N LEU A 71 19.07 33.06 -33.64
CA LEU A 71 17.74 33.35 -33.11
C LEU A 71 17.77 34.55 -32.14
N SER A 72 16.74 35.39 -32.20
CA SER A 72 16.59 36.57 -31.35
C SER A 72 15.11 36.92 -31.14
N GLY A 73 14.83 37.73 -30.13
CA GLY A 73 13.46 38.20 -29.85
C GLY A 73 12.48 37.09 -29.53
N ASP A 74 11.25 37.22 -30.01
CA ASP A 74 10.13 36.32 -29.71
C ASP A 74 10.39 34.86 -30.11
N GLN A 75 11.16 34.65 -31.18
CA GLN A 75 11.50 33.29 -31.64
C GLN A 75 12.45 32.58 -30.65
N LEU A 76 13.40 33.31 -30.10
CA LEU A 76 14.31 32.79 -29.07
C LEU A 76 13.53 32.42 -27.78
N GLU A 77 12.65 33.30 -27.33
CA GLU A 77 11.88 33.04 -26.11
C GLU A 77 10.88 31.88 -26.29
N ALA A 78 10.25 31.71 -27.45
CA ALA A 78 9.39 30.58 -27.75
C ALA A 78 10.15 29.25 -27.71
N GLN A 79 11.34 29.18 -28.34
CA GLN A 79 12.15 27.96 -28.29
C GLN A 79 12.74 27.67 -26.89
N LEU A 80 13.08 28.72 -26.13
CA LEU A 80 13.50 28.51 -24.72
C LEU A 80 12.38 27.97 -23.85
N ALA A 81 11.13 28.37 -24.10
CA ALA A 81 10.00 27.82 -23.38
C ALA A 81 9.79 26.32 -23.68
N ASP A 82 9.97 25.91 -24.94
CA ASP A 82 9.89 24.49 -25.29
C ASP A 82 11.05 23.67 -24.69
N GLU A 83 12.28 24.21 -24.74
CA GLU A 83 13.46 23.60 -24.11
C GLU A 83 13.27 23.50 -22.57
N GLU A 84 12.64 24.49 -21.92
CA GLU A 84 12.37 24.43 -20.49
C GLU A 84 11.45 23.27 -20.14
N VAL A 85 10.41 23.03 -20.95
CA VAL A 85 9.49 21.89 -20.74
C VAL A 85 10.25 20.56 -20.84
N GLN A 86 11.11 20.41 -21.84
CA GLN A 86 11.93 19.21 -22.01
C GLN A 86 12.92 19.02 -20.87
N LEU A 87 13.64 20.08 -20.49
CA LEU A 87 14.61 20.02 -19.37
C LEU A 87 13.94 19.70 -18.02
N ARG A 88 12.71 20.21 -17.80
CA ARG A 88 11.95 19.87 -16.59
C ARG A 88 11.61 18.38 -16.53
N ASP A 89 11.38 17.75 -17.64
CA ASP A 89 11.06 16.32 -17.72
C ASP A 89 12.32 15.45 -17.61
N GLU A 90 13.38 15.81 -18.32
CA GLU A 90 14.65 15.07 -18.36
C GLU A 90 15.43 15.16 -17.05
N LEU A 91 15.45 16.35 -16.42
CA LEU A 91 16.22 16.62 -15.20
C LEU A 91 15.42 16.44 -13.90
N ARG A 92 14.21 15.93 -14.02
CA ARG A 92 13.32 15.69 -12.88
C ARG A 92 13.95 14.73 -11.89
N LEU A 93 14.14 15.22 -10.65
CA LEU A 93 14.66 14.44 -9.53
C LEU A 93 13.54 13.88 -8.67
N GLN A 94 13.86 12.92 -7.82
CA GLN A 94 12.90 12.47 -6.80
C GLN A 94 12.50 13.61 -5.88
N ARG A 95 11.22 13.66 -5.51
CA ARG A 95 10.63 14.66 -4.62
C ARG A 95 10.25 14.04 -3.29
N PRO A 96 9.97 14.85 -2.23
CA PRO A 96 9.54 14.32 -0.93
C PRO A 96 8.39 13.35 -1.04
N PHE A 97 7.45 13.64 -1.94
CA PHE A 97 6.25 12.86 -2.19
C PHE A 97 6.34 12.27 -3.59
N LEU A 98 6.65 10.99 -3.64
CA LEU A 98 7.22 10.32 -4.83
C LEU A 98 6.23 10.09 -5.98
N SER A 99 4.91 10.22 -5.75
CA SER A 99 3.91 10.06 -6.81
C SER A 99 2.77 11.06 -6.69
N ALA A 100 2.00 11.21 -7.77
CA ALA A 100 0.76 11.97 -7.76
C ALA A 100 -0.25 11.44 -6.71
N ASN A 101 -0.32 10.11 -6.56
CA ASN A 101 -1.17 9.44 -5.57
C ASN A 101 -0.80 9.78 -4.12
N ASP A 102 0.49 9.84 -3.84
CA ASP A 102 1.07 10.21 -2.56
C ASP A 102 0.82 11.70 -2.29
N ARG A 103 1.24 12.59 -3.22
CA ARG A 103 1.06 14.04 -3.11
C ARG A 103 -0.40 14.46 -2.92
N SER A 104 -1.32 13.82 -3.61
CA SER A 104 -2.76 14.09 -3.50
C SER A 104 -3.27 13.97 -2.05
N ARG A 105 -2.79 12.98 -1.29
CA ARG A 105 -3.11 12.83 0.13
C ARG A 105 -2.41 13.88 0.98
N TRP A 106 -1.12 14.13 0.72
CA TRP A 106 -0.36 15.15 1.44
C TRP A 106 -0.92 16.56 1.25
N MET A 107 -1.45 16.88 0.07
CA MET A 107 -2.15 18.14 -0.18
C MET A 107 -3.36 18.28 0.72
N THR A 108 -4.17 17.23 0.87
CA THR A 108 -5.32 17.26 1.79
C THR A 108 -4.87 17.40 3.25
N VAL A 109 -3.81 16.68 3.67
CA VAL A 109 -3.24 16.82 5.03
C VAL A 109 -2.78 18.26 5.28
N ARG A 110 -2.08 18.84 4.30
CA ARG A 110 -1.59 20.22 4.35
C ARG A 110 -2.72 21.23 4.43
N SER A 111 -3.67 21.14 3.51
CA SER A 111 -4.80 22.08 3.43
C SER A 111 -5.68 22.05 4.68
N LEU A 112 -5.91 20.86 5.26
CA LEU A 112 -6.67 20.74 6.51
C LEU A 112 -6.04 21.50 7.68
N VAL A 113 -4.71 21.52 7.78
CA VAL A 113 -4.00 22.12 8.91
C VAL A 113 -3.64 23.57 8.66
N GLU A 114 -3.18 23.89 7.46
CA GLU A 114 -2.70 25.23 7.11
C GLU A 114 -3.86 26.17 6.69
N GLU A 115 -4.94 25.63 6.10
CA GLU A 115 -6.05 26.43 5.53
C GLU A 115 -7.43 26.07 6.12
N GLY A 116 -7.57 24.98 6.86
CA GLY A 116 -8.83 24.55 7.49
C GLY A 116 -9.86 23.99 6.51
N THR A 117 -9.45 23.53 5.32
CA THR A 117 -10.33 23.02 4.27
C THR A 117 -9.84 21.70 3.68
N TYR A 118 -10.75 20.95 3.00
CA TYR A 118 -10.39 19.82 2.16
C TYR A 118 -10.05 20.21 0.71
N GLN A 119 -10.31 21.46 0.33
CA GLN A 119 -9.97 21.99 -0.99
C GLN A 119 -8.44 22.09 -1.12
N ILE A 120 -7.92 21.83 -2.32
CA ILE A 120 -6.48 21.85 -2.60
C ILE A 120 -6.09 22.90 -3.65
N ASP A 121 -7.01 23.78 -4.02
CA ASP A 121 -6.87 24.77 -5.09
C ASP A 121 -5.62 25.66 -4.92
N SER A 122 -5.40 26.17 -3.71
CA SER A 122 -4.29 27.06 -3.35
C SER A 122 -2.93 26.36 -3.40
N ILE A 123 -2.91 25.04 -3.30
CA ILE A 123 -1.69 24.22 -3.23
C ILE A 123 -1.32 23.68 -4.63
N VAL A 124 -2.34 23.37 -5.44
CA VAL A 124 -2.11 22.91 -6.82
C VAL A 124 -1.38 23.97 -7.61
N GLY A 125 -0.27 23.60 -8.23
CA GLY A 125 0.56 24.52 -9.00
C GLY A 125 1.67 25.20 -8.22
N GLN A 126 1.72 25.06 -6.89
CA GLN A 126 2.93 25.39 -6.15
C GLN A 126 4.07 24.44 -6.54
N PRO A 127 5.32 24.92 -6.57
CA PRO A 127 6.46 24.05 -6.89
C PRO A 127 6.46 22.77 -6.06
N THR A 128 6.63 21.61 -6.67
CA THR A 128 6.62 20.28 -6.06
C THR A 128 5.28 19.71 -5.61
N TRP A 129 4.21 20.49 -5.66
CA TRP A 129 2.87 20.10 -5.22
C TRP A 129 1.91 19.78 -6.38
N ASP A 130 2.43 19.54 -7.58
CA ASP A 130 1.64 19.07 -8.72
C ASP A 130 1.09 17.66 -8.52
N THR A 131 -0.16 17.43 -8.89
CA THR A 131 -0.77 16.09 -8.90
C THR A 131 -1.79 15.96 -10.03
N ILE A 132 -1.85 14.78 -10.62
CA ILE A 132 -2.91 14.38 -11.56
C ILE A 132 -4.03 13.61 -10.84
N ASP A 133 -3.82 13.25 -9.57
CA ASP A 133 -4.71 12.36 -8.81
C ASP A 133 -5.69 13.18 -7.96
N MET A 134 -6.48 13.99 -8.63
CA MET A 134 -7.46 14.90 -8.06
C MET A 134 -8.79 14.85 -8.83
N VAL A 135 -9.82 15.40 -8.22
CA VAL A 135 -11.18 15.52 -8.74
C VAL A 135 -11.68 16.95 -8.59
N GLN A 136 -12.67 17.34 -9.38
CA GLN A 136 -13.35 18.63 -9.25
C GLN A 136 -14.84 18.44 -9.08
N HIS A 137 -15.41 19.14 -8.12
CA HIS A 137 -16.86 19.25 -7.96
C HIS A 137 -17.23 20.58 -7.26
N LEU A 138 -18.52 20.87 -7.21
CA LEU A 138 -19.01 22.09 -6.54
C LEU A 138 -18.79 22.00 -5.03
N GLY A 139 -18.14 23.01 -4.47
CA GLY A 139 -18.04 23.20 -3.03
C GLY A 139 -19.36 23.70 -2.42
N ARG A 140 -19.38 23.86 -1.10
CA ARG A 140 -20.55 24.41 -0.37
C ARG A 140 -20.86 25.86 -0.70
N ASP A 141 -19.90 26.58 -1.25
CA ASP A 141 -20.03 27.94 -1.74
C ASP A 141 -20.61 28.03 -3.17
N GLY A 142 -20.91 26.87 -3.77
CA GLY A 142 -21.44 26.76 -5.13
C GLY A 142 -20.41 26.95 -6.25
N LYS A 143 -19.12 27.04 -5.91
CA LYS A 143 -18.04 27.14 -6.89
C LYS A 143 -17.34 25.79 -7.11
N PRO A 144 -16.78 25.56 -8.29
CA PRO A 144 -15.96 24.37 -8.53
C PRO A 144 -14.63 24.47 -7.78
N HIS A 145 -14.27 23.42 -7.05
CA HIS A 145 -13.02 23.30 -6.32
C HIS A 145 -12.33 21.98 -6.59
N LEU A 146 -11.02 21.95 -6.44
CA LEU A 146 -10.19 20.76 -6.57
C LEU A 146 -10.05 20.06 -5.22
N TYR A 147 -10.14 18.74 -5.27
CA TYR A 147 -10.01 17.85 -4.10
C TYR A 147 -9.13 16.65 -4.44
N SER A 148 -8.56 16.01 -3.43
CA SER A 148 -7.93 14.70 -3.61
C SER A 148 -8.95 13.68 -4.14
N SER A 149 -8.53 12.82 -5.06
CA SER A 149 -9.35 11.68 -5.52
C SER A 149 -9.48 10.55 -4.50
N LYS A 150 -8.87 10.69 -3.31
CA LYS A 150 -8.83 9.66 -2.27
C LYS A 150 -9.86 9.91 -1.17
N PRO A 151 -10.40 8.82 -0.53
CA PRO A 151 -11.25 8.99 0.63
C PRO A 151 -10.57 9.82 1.71
N PRO A 152 -11.25 10.81 2.30
CA PRO A 152 -10.62 11.80 3.17
C PRO A 152 -10.26 11.29 4.57
N LEU A 153 -10.83 10.16 5.05
CA LEU A 153 -10.63 9.68 6.42
C LEU A 153 -9.16 9.54 6.80
N LEU A 154 -8.36 8.84 5.98
CA LEU A 154 -6.93 8.64 6.26
C LEU A 154 -6.17 9.96 6.32
N ALA A 155 -6.38 10.86 5.35
CA ALA A 155 -5.75 12.16 5.34
C ALA A 155 -6.16 13.00 6.56
N THR A 156 -7.42 12.90 7.02
CA THR A 156 -7.92 13.56 8.23
C THR A 156 -7.23 13.07 9.49
N LEU A 157 -7.03 11.75 9.63
CA LEU A 157 -6.32 11.18 10.77
C LEU A 157 -4.85 11.66 10.80
N ILE A 158 -4.19 11.67 9.66
CA ILE A 158 -2.81 12.16 9.53
C ILE A 158 -2.73 13.67 9.78
N ALA A 159 -3.72 14.43 9.32
CA ALA A 159 -3.81 15.87 9.60
C ALA A 159 -3.89 16.15 11.11
N GLY A 160 -4.49 15.27 11.90
CA GLY A 160 -4.47 15.37 13.37
C GLY A 160 -3.05 15.27 13.94
N GLU A 161 -2.21 14.36 13.47
CA GLU A 161 -0.79 14.29 13.86
C GLU A 161 -0.01 15.50 13.37
N TYR A 162 -0.19 15.89 12.11
CA TYR A 162 0.46 17.08 11.55
C TYR A 162 0.05 18.37 12.29
N TRP A 163 -1.20 18.50 12.70
CA TRP A 163 -1.67 19.64 13.50
C TRP A 163 -0.88 19.77 14.82
N VAL A 164 -0.61 18.66 15.50
CA VAL A 164 0.22 18.67 16.73
C VAL A 164 1.65 19.12 16.39
N ILE A 165 2.26 18.58 15.34
CA ILE A 165 3.61 18.97 14.91
C ILE A 165 3.65 20.48 14.61
N HIS A 166 2.72 20.96 13.79
CA HIS A 166 2.61 22.36 13.41
C HIS A 166 2.42 23.28 14.63
N ARG A 167 1.56 22.91 15.59
CA ARG A 167 1.33 23.69 16.81
C ARG A 167 2.55 23.76 17.74
N VAL A 168 3.33 22.70 17.81
CA VAL A 168 4.50 22.62 18.69
C VAL A 168 5.73 23.29 18.07
N THR A 169 5.94 23.13 16.76
CA THR A 169 7.16 23.56 16.07
C THR A 169 7.02 24.84 15.27
N GLY A 170 5.79 25.20 14.88
CA GLY A 170 5.52 26.25 13.89
C GLY A 170 5.87 25.87 12.44
N ALA A 171 6.46 24.69 12.21
CA ALA A 171 6.87 24.25 10.87
C ALA A 171 5.64 23.91 10.01
N THR A 172 5.71 24.23 8.71
CA THR A 172 4.67 23.94 7.73
C THR A 172 5.14 22.85 6.75
N LEU A 173 4.19 22.08 6.21
CA LEU A 173 4.48 21.15 5.11
C LEU A 173 4.92 21.88 3.82
N GLY A 174 4.50 23.14 3.68
CA GLY A 174 4.94 24.01 2.59
C GLY A 174 6.45 24.26 2.64
N ASP A 175 6.99 24.57 3.82
CA ASP A 175 8.39 24.96 4.02
C ASP A 175 9.30 23.77 4.39
N HIS A 176 8.76 22.77 5.11
CA HIS A 176 9.51 21.62 5.65
C HIS A 176 8.90 20.26 5.24
N PRO A 177 8.68 20.01 3.94
CA PRO A 177 8.00 18.79 3.49
C PRO A 177 8.79 17.51 3.79
N TYR A 178 10.12 17.59 3.80
CA TYR A 178 10.99 16.43 4.03
C TYR A 178 10.99 16.00 5.50
N GLU A 179 11.17 16.93 6.41
CA GLU A 179 11.28 16.65 7.85
C GLU A 179 9.95 16.15 8.40
N ILE A 180 8.87 16.89 8.11
CA ILE A 180 7.52 16.54 8.55
C ILE A 180 7.05 15.24 7.88
N GLY A 181 7.26 15.12 6.58
CA GLY A 181 6.89 13.91 5.84
C GLY A 181 7.61 12.66 6.35
N ARG A 182 8.91 12.73 6.64
CA ARG A 182 9.69 11.62 7.23
C ARG A 182 9.19 11.24 8.61
N PHE A 183 8.94 12.23 9.47
CA PHE A 183 8.46 11.98 10.82
C PHE A 183 7.10 11.26 10.78
N ILE A 184 6.15 11.78 10.02
CA ILE A 184 4.82 11.20 9.90
C ILE A 184 4.90 9.80 9.25
N LEU A 185 5.65 9.60 8.17
CA LEU A 185 5.81 8.28 7.56
C LEU A 185 6.48 7.27 8.50
N PHE A 186 7.37 7.70 9.37
CA PHE A 186 7.94 6.84 10.40
C PHE A 186 6.87 6.38 11.39
N THR A 187 6.05 7.30 11.89
CA THR A 187 5.02 7.04 12.91
C THR A 187 3.82 6.25 12.37
N ILE A 188 3.37 6.52 11.14
CA ILE A 188 2.17 5.88 10.57
C ILE A 188 2.46 4.61 9.76
N ASN A 189 3.68 4.43 9.24
CA ASN A 189 4.04 3.26 8.44
C ASN A 189 5.04 2.36 9.19
N ILE A 190 6.23 2.87 9.55
CA ILE A 190 7.34 2.02 10.02
C ILE A 190 7.06 1.44 11.40
N LEU A 191 6.63 2.26 12.36
CA LEU A 191 6.30 1.78 13.70
C LEU A 191 5.12 0.79 13.69
N PRO A 192 3.99 1.05 12.98
CA PRO A 192 2.91 0.08 12.88
C PRO A 192 3.30 -1.21 12.16
N LEU A 193 4.16 -1.17 11.12
CA LEU A 193 4.70 -2.38 10.50
C LEU A 193 5.55 -3.19 11.48
N GLY A 194 6.39 -2.55 12.27
CA GLY A 194 7.14 -3.20 13.34
C GLY A 194 6.21 -3.94 14.32
N LEU A 195 5.12 -3.27 14.76
CA LEU A 195 4.09 -3.90 15.58
C LEU A 195 3.40 -5.07 14.88
N MET A 196 3.07 -4.92 13.60
CA MET A 196 2.49 -6.00 12.80
C MET A 196 3.42 -7.22 12.75
N PHE A 197 4.71 -7.03 12.56
CA PHE A 197 5.67 -8.14 12.56
C PHE A 197 5.75 -8.85 13.91
N VAL A 198 5.66 -8.12 15.03
CA VAL A 198 5.56 -8.71 16.37
C VAL A 198 4.28 -9.53 16.52
N ILE A 199 3.14 -9.01 16.05
CA ILE A 199 1.86 -9.74 16.05
C ILE A 199 1.97 -11.01 15.21
N LEU A 200 2.56 -10.94 14.02
CA LEU A 200 2.76 -12.11 13.15
C LEU A 200 3.71 -13.12 13.80
N ALA A 201 4.79 -12.69 14.46
CA ALA A 201 5.69 -13.58 15.21
C ALA A 201 4.93 -14.32 16.34
N TRP A 202 4.01 -13.67 17.02
CA TRP A 202 3.14 -14.32 18.01
C TRP A 202 2.23 -15.38 17.40
N LEU A 203 1.63 -15.08 16.23
CA LEU A 203 0.79 -16.05 15.53
C LEU A 203 1.62 -17.23 15.02
N VAL A 204 2.84 -16.95 14.54
CA VAL A 204 3.80 -17.98 14.12
C VAL A 204 4.22 -18.88 15.30
N GLU A 205 4.50 -18.32 16.48
CA GLU A 205 4.78 -19.13 17.69
C GLU A 205 3.61 -20.03 18.06
N ARG A 206 2.38 -19.53 17.90
CA ARG A 206 1.19 -20.30 18.25
C ARG A 206 0.89 -21.44 17.29
N TYR A 207 0.96 -21.18 15.99
CA TYR A 207 0.52 -22.13 14.96
C TYR A 207 1.63 -22.93 14.31
N GLY A 208 2.85 -22.45 14.36
CA GLY A 208 4.02 -23.15 13.83
C GLY A 208 4.45 -24.30 14.75
N THR A 209 5.01 -25.35 14.15
CA THR A 209 5.43 -26.56 14.85
C THR A 209 6.93 -26.81 14.81
N THR A 210 7.65 -26.23 13.83
CA THR A 210 9.09 -26.39 13.66
C THR A 210 9.81 -25.06 13.85
N ASP A 211 11.02 -25.09 14.41
CA ASP A 211 11.82 -23.87 14.63
C ASP A 211 12.19 -23.22 13.30
N TRP A 212 12.62 -24.03 12.34
CA TRP A 212 12.97 -23.55 11.01
C TRP A 212 11.76 -22.90 10.31
N GLY A 213 10.59 -23.54 10.34
CA GLY A 213 9.36 -23.01 9.74
C GLY A 213 8.94 -21.67 10.37
N ARG A 214 9.01 -21.57 11.69
CA ARG A 214 8.72 -20.33 12.43
C ARG A 214 9.66 -19.19 12.00
N ILE A 215 10.97 -19.43 12.03
CA ILE A 215 11.98 -18.42 11.64
C ILE A 215 11.79 -18.03 10.17
N PHE A 216 11.57 -19.01 9.30
CA PHE A 216 11.31 -18.76 7.88
C PHE A 216 10.09 -17.87 7.64
N VAL A 217 8.95 -18.14 8.30
CA VAL A 217 7.73 -17.34 8.13
C VAL A 217 7.90 -15.91 8.65
N VAL A 218 8.60 -15.72 9.77
CA VAL A 218 8.93 -14.37 10.26
C VAL A 218 9.88 -13.67 9.29
N GLY A 219 10.88 -14.35 8.75
CA GLY A 219 11.75 -13.82 7.69
C GLY A 219 10.98 -13.44 6.42
N ALA A 220 10.02 -14.28 6.02
CA ALA A 220 9.13 -13.99 4.89
C ALA A 220 8.27 -12.74 5.15
N ALA A 221 7.70 -12.60 6.34
CA ALA A 221 6.91 -11.43 6.73
C ALA A 221 7.73 -10.14 6.71
N THR A 222 8.96 -10.19 7.28
CA THR A 222 9.81 -9.02 7.47
C THR A 222 10.58 -8.58 6.22
N MET A 223 10.85 -9.47 5.26
CA MET A 223 11.72 -9.18 4.12
C MET A 223 11.08 -9.48 2.76
N GLY A 224 10.18 -10.47 2.68
CA GLY A 224 9.67 -11.02 1.42
C GLY A 224 8.41 -10.36 0.88
N THR A 225 7.96 -9.23 1.43
CA THR A 225 6.70 -8.59 1.05
C THR A 225 6.89 -7.15 0.56
N PHE A 226 6.03 -6.68 -0.34
CA PHE A 226 6.02 -5.30 -0.81
C PHE A 226 5.58 -4.28 0.23
N LEU A 227 5.13 -4.69 1.43
CA LEU A 227 4.80 -3.76 2.51
C LEU A 227 6.01 -2.92 2.91
N ASN A 228 7.21 -3.53 2.96
CA ASN A 228 8.46 -2.82 3.22
C ASN A 228 8.80 -1.80 2.12
N THR A 229 8.48 -2.14 0.88
CA THR A 229 8.70 -1.27 -0.28
C THR A 229 7.86 0.00 -0.19
N PHE A 230 6.61 -0.14 0.22
CA PHE A 230 5.65 0.96 0.34
C PHE A 230 5.69 1.69 1.68
N ALA A 231 6.55 1.29 2.62
CA ALA A 231 6.69 1.94 3.92
C ALA A 231 7.18 3.40 3.84
N ILE A 232 7.88 3.78 2.76
CA ILE A 232 8.49 5.10 2.58
C ILE A 232 7.59 6.12 1.88
N VAL A 233 6.33 5.78 1.59
CA VAL A 233 5.35 6.65 0.92
C VAL A 233 4.01 6.63 1.63
N LEU A 234 3.25 7.71 1.54
CA LEU A 234 1.90 7.76 2.09
C LEU A 234 0.94 6.97 1.20
N ASN A 235 0.48 5.85 1.73
CA ASN A 235 -0.45 4.96 1.04
C ASN A 235 -1.39 4.29 2.04
N ASN A 236 -2.53 3.83 1.54
CA ASN A 236 -3.52 3.13 2.35
C ASN A 236 -3.18 1.65 2.58
N HIS A 237 -2.37 1.02 1.71
CA HIS A 237 -2.13 -0.43 1.71
C HIS A 237 -1.39 -0.92 2.95
N VAL A 238 -0.38 -0.16 3.41
CA VAL A 238 0.41 -0.48 4.61
C VAL A 238 -0.46 -0.40 5.86
N ILE A 239 -1.23 0.67 6.00
CA ILE A 239 -2.13 0.87 7.15
C ILE A 239 -3.21 -0.20 7.17
N ALA A 240 -3.82 -0.49 6.02
CA ALA A 240 -4.79 -1.57 5.88
C ALA A 240 -4.21 -2.95 6.25
N ALA A 241 -2.95 -3.26 5.86
CA ALA A 241 -2.29 -4.50 6.24
C ALA A 241 -2.08 -4.61 7.76
N VAL A 242 -1.62 -3.54 8.39
CA VAL A 242 -1.46 -3.49 9.85
C VAL A 242 -2.79 -3.71 10.55
N CYS A 243 -3.84 -3.02 10.12
CA CYS A 243 -5.18 -3.16 10.68
C CYS A 243 -5.75 -4.58 10.45
N ALA A 244 -5.53 -5.19 9.29
CA ALA A 244 -5.93 -6.57 9.02
C ALA A 244 -5.23 -7.57 9.97
N ALA A 245 -3.93 -7.38 10.23
CA ALA A 245 -3.18 -8.19 11.20
C ALA A 245 -3.73 -8.04 12.63
N VAL A 246 -4.04 -6.82 13.05
CA VAL A 246 -4.63 -6.53 14.36
C VAL A 246 -6.01 -7.15 14.50
N ALA A 247 -6.87 -7.02 13.48
CA ALA A 247 -8.21 -7.60 13.44
C ALA A 247 -8.16 -9.14 13.52
N LEU A 248 -7.27 -9.76 12.74
CA LEU A 248 -7.04 -11.20 12.77
C LEU A 248 -6.54 -11.66 14.13
N TYR A 249 -5.53 -11.00 14.68
CA TYR A 249 -4.98 -11.29 16.00
C TYR A 249 -6.04 -11.22 17.10
N ALA A 250 -6.80 -10.12 17.15
CA ALA A 250 -7.85 -9.94 18.14
C ALA A 250 -8.93 -11.02 18.02
N THR A 251 -9.32 -11.39 16.79
CA THR A 251 -10.28 -12.47 16.53
C THR A 251 -9.74 -13.84 16.98
N LEU A 252 -8.48 -14.15 16.69
CA LEU A 252 -7.86 -15.40 17.10
C LEU A 252 -7.66 -15.48 18.62
N LYS A 253 -7.40 -14.35 19.31
CA LYS A 253 -7.44 -14.29 20.78
C LYS A 253 -8.80 -14.69 21.34
N ILE A 254 -9.87 -14.27 20.71
CA ILE A 254 -11.24 -14.63 21.12
C ILE A 254 -11.52 -16.12 20.86
N LEU A 255 -11.22 -16.60 19.67
CA LEU A 255 -11.64 -17.92 19.19
C LEU A 255 -10.70 -19.05 19.64
N ALA A 256 -9.39 -18.81 19.61
CA ALA A 256 -8.37 -19.82 19.91
C ALA A 256 -7.97 -19.82 21.39
N ASP A 257 -7.87 -18.63 22.04
CA ASP A 257 -7.48 -18.52 23.45
C ASP A 257 -8.69 -18.44 24.39
N GLY A 258 -9.91 -18.41 23.85
CA GLY A 258 -11.13 -18.30 24.65
C GLY A 258 -11.29 -16.93 25.34
N GLU A 259 -10.58 -15.89 24.87
CA GLU A 259 -10.61 -14.56 25.47
C GLU A 259 -12.03 -13.96 25.38
N ARG A 260 -12.52 -13.43 26.49
CA ARG A 260 -13.91 -12.96 26.63
C ARG A 260 -14.02 -11.45 26.87
N ARG A 261 -12.90 -10.73 26.98
CA ARG A 261 -12.89 -9.29 27.26
C ARG A 261 -13.38 -8.51 26.04
N LEU A 262 -14.32 -7.60 26.28
CA LEU A 262 -14.96 -6.80 25.23
C LEU A 262 -13.97 -5.99 24.38
N ARG A 263 -12.83 -5.60 24.97
CA ARG A 263 -11.77 -4.89 24.26
C ARG A 263 -11.24 -5.61 23.00
N TYR A 264 -11.16 -6.96 23.03
CA TYR A 264 -10.72 -7.71 21.84
C TYR A 264 -11.79 -7.72 20.76
N PHE A 265 -13.07 -7.78 21.12
CA PHE A 265 -14.17 -7.65 20.16
C PHE A 265 -14.21 -6.25 19.54
N ALA A 266 -14.10 -5.21 20.37
CA ALA A 266 -14.07 -3.82 19.89
C ALA A 266 -12.86 -3.57 18.98
N LEU A 267 -11.67 -4.07 19.37
CA LEU A 267 -10.45 -3.96 18.56
C LEU A 267 -10.57 -4.69 17.21
N ALA A 268 -11.15 -5.91 17.21
CA ALA A 268 -11.39 -6.66 15.97
C ALA A 268 -12.32 -5.90 15.02
N GLY A 269 -13.44 -5.35 15.54
CA GLY A 269 -14.39 -4.58 14.75
C GLY A 269 -13.79 -3.26 14.22
N PHE A 270 -13.14 -2.51 15.09
CA PHE A 270 -12.48 -1.26 14.74
C PHE A 270 -11.40 -1.47 13.66
N ALA A 271 -10.49 -2.41 13.86
CA ALA A 271 -9.39 -2.66 12.95
C ALA A 271 -9.87 -3.23 11.61
N ALA A 272 -10.85 -4.16 11.60
CA ALA A 272 -11.42 -4.68 10.37
C ALA A 272 -12.18 -3.59 9.56
N ALA A 273 -12.88 -2.69 10.24
CA ALA A 273 -13.56 -1.57 9.59
C ALA A 273 -12.56 -0.53 9.05
N LEU A 274 -11.45 -0.28 9.76
CA LEU A 274 -10.40 0.61 9.28
C LEU A 274 -9.69 0.01 8.06
N THR A 275 -9.46 -1.30 8.03
CA THR A 275 -8.99 -1.99 6.82
C THR A 275 -9.94 -1.76 5.64
N ALA A 276 -11.26 -1.87 5.87
CA ALA A 276 -12.27 -1.68 4.84
C ALA A 276 -12.40 -0.22 4.38
N SER A 277 -12.18 0.77 5.26
CA SER A 277 -12.20 2.18 4.89
C SER A 277 -11.00 2.58 4.03
N ASP A 278 -9.88 1.90 4.20
CA ASP A 278 -8.67 2.09 3.40
C ASP A 278 -8.73 1.30 2.08
N GLU A 279 -9.31 0.09 2.11
CA GLU A 279 -9.42 -0.83 0.99
C GLU A 279 -10.85 -1.38 0.90
N LEU A 280 -11.68 -0.81 0.04
CA LEU A 280 -13.10 -1.17 -0.05
C LEU A 280 -13.36 -2.69 -0.17
N PRO A 281 -12.60 -3.49 -0.97
CA PRO A 281 -12.81 -4.93 -1.03
C PRO A 281 -12.55 -5.66 0.28
N ALA A 282 -11.86 -5.05 1.25
CA ALA A 282 -11.68 -5.60 2.58
C ALA A 282 -12.96 -5.57 3.45
N LEU A 283 -14.08 -5.05 2.93
CA LEU A 283 -15.41 -5.37 3.46
C LEU A 283 -15.64 -6.88 3.55
N ALA A 284 -15.02 -7.68 2.67
CA ALA A 284 -15.04 -9.13 2.76
C ALA A 284 -14.38 -9.65 4.06
N LEU A 285 -13.29 -9.03 4.51
CA LEU A 285 -12.64 -9.36 5.79
C LEU A 285 -13.51 -8.95 6.97
N LEU A 286 -14.06 -7.73 6.97
CA LEU A 286 -14.96 -7.24 8.00
C LEU A 286 -16.18 -8.16 8.15
N ALA A 287 -16.81 -8.54 7.02
CA ALA A 287 -17.95 -9.45 7.00
C ALA A 287 -17.56 -10.85 7.49
N PHE A 288 -16.44 -11.41 7.03
CA PHE A 288 -15.98 -12.72 7.47
C PHE A 288 -15.75 -12.76 8.99
N LEU A 289 -14.96 -11.83 9.54
CA LEU A 289 -14.67 -11.80 10.97
C LEU A 289 -15.93 -11.52 11.79
N GLY A 290 -16.80 -10.61 11.32
CA GLY A 290 -18.06 -10.31 11.98
C GLY A 290 -19.00 -11.50 12.03
N LEU A 291 -19.19 -12.23 10.92
CA LEU A 291 -20.03 -13.43 10.86
C LEU A 291 -19.44 -14.57 11.69
N TRP A 292 -18.12 -14.74 11.67
CA TRP A 292 -17.45 -15.76 12.46
C TRP A 292 -17.61 -15.52 13.96
N LEU A 293 -17.48 -14.27 14.42
CA LEU A 293 -17.72 -13.90 15.81
C LEU A 293 -19.21 -13.89 16.17
N LEU A 294 -20.09 -13.54 15.25
CA LEU A 294 -21.53 -13.61 15.45
C LEU A 294 -21.98 -15.06 15.74
N TRP A 295 -21.44 -16.01 14.99
CA TRP A 295 -21.73 -17.43 15.21
C TRP A 295 -21.20 -17.95 16.56
N ARG A 296 -20.01 -17.51 16.97
CA ARG A 296 -19.31 -18.03 18.16
C ARG A 296 -19.62 -17.28 19.46
N ALA A 297 -19.93 -16.00 19.40
CA ALA A 297 -20.13 -15.13 20.55
C ALA A 297 -21.08 -13.96 20.24
N PRO A 298 -22.36 -14.20 19.83
CA PRO A 298 -23.27 -13.21 19.26
C PRO A 298 -23.45 -11.98 20.16
N ARG A 299 -23.71 -12.17 21.45
CA ARG A 299 -23.94 -11.05 22.38
C ARG A 299 -22.73 -10.11 22.47
N ARG A 300 -21.52 -10.64 22.58
CA ARG A 300 -20.31 -9.81 22.69
C ARG A 300 -19.94 -9.16 21.37
N MET A 301 -20.17 -9.88 20.27
CA MET A 301 -20.02 -9.32 18.93
C MET A 301 -20.92 -8.09 18.75
N MET A 302 -22.20 -8.17 19.10
CA MET A 302 -23.15 -7.04 18.97
C MET A 302 -22.80 -5.88 19.91
N ILE A 303 -22.33 -6.16 21.14
CA ILE A 303 -22.04 -5.12 22.14
C ILE A 303 -20.71 -4.42 21.92
N ALA A 304 -19.71 -5.06 21.28
CA ALA A 304 -18.39 -4.49 21.18
C ALA A 304 -17.80 -4.46 19.78
N PHE A 305 -17.92 -5.54 18.98
CA PHE A 305 -17.41 -5.54 17.60
C PHE A 305 -18.19 -4.54 16.71
N VAL A 306 -19.52 -4.58 16.78
CA VAL A 306 -20.37 -3.66 16.00
C VAL A 306 -20.10 -2.20 16.37
N PRO A 307 -20.10 -1.79 17.65
CA PRO A 307 -19.73 -0.41 18.00
C PRO A 307 -18.30 -0.03 17.60
N GLY A 308 -17.33 -0.94 17.73
CA GLY A 308 -15.97 -0.71 17.25
C GLY A 308 -15.90 -0.44 15.76
N ALA A 309 -16.62 -1.23 14.96
CA ALA A 309 -16.74 -1.02 13.51
C ALA A 309 -17.52 0.26 13.17
N ALA A 310 -18.60 0.55 13.90
CA ALA A 310 -19.46 1.71 13.69
C ALA A 310 -18.70 3.04 13.88
N ILE A 311 -17.77 3.12 14.84
CA ILE A 311 -16.93 4.31 15.02
C ILE A 311 -16.20 4.67 13.72
N VAL A 312 -15.58 3.68 13.08
CA VAL A 312 -14.85 3.89 11.81
C VAL A 312 -15.81 4.22 10.66
N ALA A 313 -16.93 3.49 10.55
CA ALA A 313 -17.94 3.74 9.52
C ALA A 313 -18.51 5.16 9.63
N ILE A 314 -18.84 5.61 10.84
CA ILE A 314 -19.31 6.97 11.07
C ILE A 314 -18.23 8.00 10.68
N ALA A 315 -16.97 7.78 11.08
CA ALA A 315 -15.87 8.66 10.73
C ALA A 315 -15.65 8.71 9.20
N PHE A 316 -15.73 7.57 8.52
CA PHE A 316 -15.61 7.48 7.07
C PHE A 316 -16.70 8.28 6.35
N PHE A 317 -17.96 8.05 6.69
CA PHE A 317 -19.08 8.77 6.06
C PHE A 317 -19.11 10.24 6.45
N ALA A 318 -18.77 10.58 7.70
CA ALA A 318 -18.70 11.96 8.16
C ALA A 318 -17.62 12.75 7.42
N THR A 319 -16.42 12.19 7.27
CA THR A 319 -15.34 12.88 6.54
C THR A 319 -15.64 13.05 5.06
N ASN A 320 -16.26 12.05 4.39
CA ASN A 320 -16.76 12.21 3.02
C ASN A 320 -17.82 13.30 2.92
N TRP A 321 -18.80 13.31 3.84
CA TRP A 321 -19.84 14.33 3.87
C TRP A 321 -19.29 15.76 4.11
N ILE A 322 -18.33 15.88 5.02
CA ILE A 322 -17.71 17.18 5.32
C ILE A 322 -16.91 17.68 4.12
N ALA A 323 -16.14 16.81 3.50
CA ALA A 323 -15.26 17.16 2.37
C ALA A 323 -16.05 17.41 1.07
N HIS A 324 -17.05 16.57 0.77
CA HIS A 324 -17.62 16.47 -0.57
C HIS A 324 -19.14 16.66 -0.63
N ALA A 325 -19.83 16.84 0.49
CA ALA A 325 -21.28 16.82 0.61
C ALA A 325 -21.91 15.52 0.05
N SER A 326 -21.14 14.43 -0.02
CA SER A 326 -21.52 13.10 -0.45
C SER A 326 -21.08 12.07 0.59
N LEU A 327 -21.88 11.01 0.78
CA LEU A 327 -21.47 9.86 1.59
C LEU A 327 -20.56 8.90 0.81
N LEU A 328 -20.60 8.97 -0.52
CA LEU A 328 -19.75 8.16 -1.39
C LEU A 328 -18.36 8.78 -1.52
N PRO A 329 -17.30 7.97 -1.56
CA PRO A 329 -15.95 8.47 -1.78
C PRO A 329 -15.74 8.93 -3.23
N PRO A 330 -14.77 9.84 -3.49
CA PRO A 330 -14.57 10.46 -4.80
C PRO A 330 -14.47 9.48 -5.96
N TYR A 331 -13.83 8.32 -5.78
CA TYR A 331 -13.66 7.33 -6.84
C TYR A 331 -14.95 6.63 -7.28
N MET A 332 -16.07 6.84 -6.59
CA MET A 332 -17.39 6.35 -7.00
C MET A 332 -18.16 7.35 -7.88
N HIS A 333 -17.69 8.60 -7.96
CA HIS A 333 -18.27 9.65 -8.80
C HIS A 333 -17.58 9.67 -10.18
N ARG A 334 -17.85 8.63 -10.99
CA ARG A 334 -17.31 8.42 -12.34
C ARG A 334 -18.39 7.95 -13.31
N SER A 335 -19.57 8.55 -13.26
CA SER A 335 -20.65 8.17 -14.16
C SER A 335 -20.28 8.47 -15.63
N PRO A 336 -20.32 7.48 -16.53
CA PRO A 336 -20.09 7.72 -17.95
C PRO A 336 -21.30 8.35 -18.65
N THR A 337 -22.47 8.38 -18.00
CA THR A 337 -23.75 8.82 -18.59
C THR A 337 -24.30 10.09 -17.94
N ASP A 338 -23.85 10.42 -16.74
CA ASP A 338 -24.25 11.62 -16.01
C ASP A 338 -23.04 12.51 -15.74
N PRO A 339 -22.87 13.60 -16.52
CA PRO A 339 -21.75 14.53 -16.30
C PRO A 339 -21.76 15.20 -14.92
N SER A 340 -22.91 15.31 -14.26
CA SER A 340 -23.00 15.92 -12.93
C SER A 340 -22.43 15.01 -11.83
N ASP A 341 -22.34 13.70 -12.09
CA ASP A 341 -21.74 12.68 -11.24
C ASP A 341 -20.39 12.16 -11.78
N ASN A 342 -19.73 12.93 -12.64
CA ASN A 342 -18.39 12.65 -13.13
C ASN A 342 -17.42 13.74 -12.67
N TRP A 343 -16.75 13.49 -11.54
CA TRP A 343 -15.81 14.44 -10.94
C TRP A 343 -14.41 14.36 -11.54
N TYR A 344 -14.17 13.47 -12.49
CA TYR A 344 -12.87 13.23 -13.09
C TYR A 344 -12.67 13.94 -14.43
N GLU A 345 -13.74 14.31 -15.11
CA GLU A 345 -13.71 14.97 -16.42
C GLU A 345 -13.98 16.47 -16.26
N TYR A 346 -12.94 17.25 -16.15
CA TYR A 346 -13.02 18.69 -15.93
C TYR A 346 -11.83 19.44 -16.56
N THR A 347 -11.96 20.75 -16.58
CA THR A 347 -10.90 21.69 -16.93
C THR A 347 -10.72 22.67 -15.78
N TYR A 348 -9.49 23.03 -15.45
CA TYR A 348 -9.18 23.94 -14.38
C TYR A 348 -8.07 24.93 -14.77
N THR A 349 -7.97 26.06 -14.07
CA THR A 349 -6.92 27.04 -14.32
C THR A 349 -5.87 26.96 -13.22
N VAL A 350 -4.60 26.83 -13.63
CA VAL A 350 -3.45 26.88 -12.71
C VAL A 350 -2.37 27.77 -13.31
N ASN A 351 -1.85 28.70 -12.50
CA ASN A 351 -0.83 29.67 -12.93
C ASN A 351 -1.22 30.45 -14.22
N GLY A 352 -2.51 30.78 -14.36
CA GLY A 352 -3.05 31.50 -15.52
C GLY A 352 -3.19 30.65 -16.81
N ARG A 353 -2.95 29.36 -16.74
CA ARG A 353 -3.12 28.43 -17.86
C ARG A 353 -4.32 27.53 -17.61
N GLU A 354 -5.09 27.28 -18.67
CA GLU A 354 -6.16 26.30 -18.67
C GLU A 354 -5.56 24.90 -18.88
N VAL A 355 -5.90 23.97 -17.99
CA VAL A 355 -5.38 22.60 -17.98
C VAL A 355 -6.55 21.63 -17.93
N GLN A 356 -6.53 20.63 -18.80
CA GLN A 356 -7.49 19.53 -18.76
C GLN A 356 -7.10 18.50 -17.72
N SER A 357 -8.10 17.87 -17.09
CA SER A 357 -7.88 16.74 -16.21
C SER A 357 -7.15 15.61 -16.96
N TYR A 358 -6.15 15.02 -16.31
CA TYR A 358 -5.43 13.84 -16.79
C TYR A 358 -6.39 12.68 -17.18
N TRP A 359 -7.51 12.58 -16.50
CA TRP A 359 -8.48 11.49 -16.67
C TRP A 359 -9.26 11.57 -17.99
N LEU A 360 -9.29 12.73 -18.65
CA LEU A 360 -9.82 12.90 -20.01
C LEU A 360 -8.93 12.26 -21.07
N ASN A 361 -7.61 12.22 -20.83
CA ASN A 361 -6.66 11.66 -21.78
C ASN A 361 -5.60 10.82 -21.05
N ARG A 362 -6.01 9.67 -20.54
CA ARG A 362 -5.16 8.74 -19.78
C ARG A 362 -4.02 8.21 -20.63
N GLN A 363 -2.84 8.07 -20.05
CA GLN A 363 -1.65 7.63 -20.74
C GLN A 363 -1.07 6.36 -20.12
N GLY A 364 -0.29 5.63 -20.92
CA GLY A 364 0.46 4.47 -20.47
C GLY A 364 -0.44 3.42 -19.81
N ILE A 365 -0.01 2.96 -18.66
CA ILE A 365 -0.68 1.92 -17.86
C ILE A 365 -2.11 2.30 -17.42
N ASP A 366 -2.43 3.59 -17.31
CA ASP A 366 -3.74 4.07 -16.89
C ASP A 366 -4.81 3.97 -18.01
N ARG A 367 -4.43 3.61 -19.23
CA ARG A 367 -5.39 3.24 -20.29
C ARG A 367 -6.11 1.92 -20.00
N GLY A 368 -5.56 1.12 -19.09
CA GLY A 368 -6.09 -0.18 -18.73
C GLY A 368 -5.78 -1.29 -19.74
N GLU A 369 -5.82 -2.53 -19.26
CA GLU A 369 -5.56 -3.71 -20.09
C GLU A 369 -6.74 -4.00 -21.05
N PRO A 370 -6.45 -4.42 -22.29
CA PRO A 370 -7.48 -4.56 -23.32
C PRO A 370 -8.53 -5.63 -23.01
N SER A 371 -8.17 -6.66 -22.24
CA SER A 371 -9.07 -7.73 -21.88
C SER A 371 -8.93 -8.15 -20.41
N LYS A 372 -10.03 -8.71 -19.87
CA LYS A 372 -10.02 -9.31 -18.51
C LYS A 372 -9.04 -10.47 -18.40
N LEU A 373 -8.82 -11.24 -19.46
CA LEU A 373 -7.89 -12.35 -19.47
C LEU A 373 -6.45 -11.86 -19.40
N THR A 374 -6.07 -10.88 -20.24
CA THR A 374 -4.75 -10.26 -20.19
C THR A 374 -4.49 -9.67 -18.81
N TYR A 375 -5.46 -8.94 -18.27
CA TYR A 375 -5.37 -8.38 -16.93
C TYR A 375 -5.20 -9.46 -15.86
N ALA A 376 -6.00 -10.53 -15.91
CA ALA A 376 -5.89 -11.64 -14.97
C ALA A 376 -4.52 -12.32 -15.01
N VAL A 377 -3.99 -12.58 -16.21
CA VAL A 377 -2.65 -13.16 -16.39
C VAL A 377 -1.60 -12.24 -15.80
N ASN A 378 -1.65 -10.94 -16.13
CA ASN A 378 -0.67 -9.97 -15.65
C ASN A 378 -0.75 -9.74 -14.12
N VAL A 379 -1.94 -9.79 -13.53
CA VAL A 379 -2.15 -9.69 -12.07
C VAL A 379 -1.70 -10.94 -11.32
N LEU A 380 -1.86 -12.12 -11.91
CA LEU A 380 -1.55 -13.38 -11.22
C LEU A 380 -0.09 -13.82 -11.43
N VAL A 381 0.36 -13.89 -12.69
CA VAL A 381 1.65 -14.51 -13.05
C VAL A 381 2.48 -13.71 -14.06
N GLY A 382 1.96 -12.60 -14.60
CA GLY A 382 2.67 -11.74 -15.52
C GLY A 382 3.54 -10.69 -14.80
N HIS A 383 3.72 -9.53 -15.46
CA HIS A 383 4.67 -8.50 -15.01
C HIS A 383 4.31 -7.81 -13.69
N HIS A 384 3.04 -7.70 -13.32
CA HIS A 384 2.57 -7.21 -12.02
C HIS A 384 2.05 -8.34 -11.13
N GLY A 385 2.43 -9.58 -11.44
CA GLY A 385 1.80 -10.76 -10.89
C GLY A 385 2.07 -10.98 -9.40
N ILE A 386 1.01 -11.35 -8.68
CA ILE A 386 1.08 -11.71 -7.28
C ILE A 386 2.08 -12.85 -7.06
N PHE A 387 2.03 -13.88 -7.91
CA PHE A 387 2.86 -15.07 -7.77
C PHE A 387 4.21 -14.98 -8.49
N SER A 388 4.32 -14.22 -9.56
CA SER A 388 5.59 -14.02 -10.26
C SER A 388 6.54 -13.09 -9.50
N LEU A 389 6.02 -12.01 -8.92
CA LEU A 389 6.83 -11.06 -8.13
C LEU A 389 7.05 -11.55 -6.68
N THR A 390 6.09 -12.29 -6.12
CA THR A 390 6.20 -12.81 -4.76
C THR A 390 5.84 -14.30 -4.73
N PRO A 391 6.73 -15.17 -5.27
CA PRO A 391 6.44 -16.61 -5.35
C PRO A 391 6.26 -17.28 -3.97
N LEU A 392 6.62 -16.62 -2.88
CA LEU A 392 6.27 -17.04 -1.52
C LEU A 392 4.77 -17.34 -1.34
N TRP A 393 3.89 -16.60 -2.03
CA TRP A 393 2.44 -16.78 -1.88
C TRP A 393 1.94 -18.14 -2.37
N LEU A 394 2.73 -18.87 -3.15
CA LEU A 394 2.45 -20.27 -3.48
C LEU A 394 2.42 -21.15 -2.22
N LEU A 395 3.28 -20.85 -1.23
CA LEU A 395 3.27 -21.55 0.06
C LEU A 395 2.01 -21.26 0.86
N SER A 396 1.44 -20.06 0.72
CA SER A 396 0.16 -19.71 1.35
C SER A 396 -1.00 -20.52 0.76
N ILE A 397 -1.02 -20.75 -0.56
CA ILE A 397 -2.01 -21.62 -1.21
C ILE A 397 -1.90 -23.05 -0.68
N VAL A 398 -0.67 -23.59 -0.61
CA VAL A 398 -0.40 -24.93 -0.07
C VAL A 398 -0.83 -25.01 1.39
N GLY A 399 -0.53 -23.98 2.18
CA GLY A 399 -0.89 -23.90 3.58
C GLY A 399 -2.41 -23.84 3.81
N VAL A 400 -3.13 -23.03 3.03
CA VAL A 400 -4.61 -23.03 3.02
C VAL A 400 -5.14 -24.45 2.74
N TRP A 401 -4.63 -25.10 1.68
CA TRP A 401 -5.04 -26.47 1.33
C TRP A 401 -4.78 -27.47 2.46
N MET A 402 -3.64 -27.35 3.16
CA MET A 402 -3.31 -28.21 4.30
C MET A 402 -4.25 -27.95 5.48
N TRP A 403 -4.52 -26.71 5.83
CA TRP A 403 -5.42 -26.37 6.93
C TRP A 403 -6.89 -26.71 6.64
N LEU A 404 -7.35 -26.62 5.41
CA LEU A 404 -8.69 -27.10 5.02
C LEU A 404 -8.89 -28.60 5.29
N ARG A 405 -7.80 -29.37 5.35
CA ARG A 405 -7.79 -30.81 5.68
C ARG A 405 -7.41 -31.09 7.12
N SER A 406 -7.20 -30.07 7.94
CA SER A 406 -6.88 -30.21 9.35
C SER A 406 -8.03 -30.86 10.14
N SER A 407 -7.71 -31.65 11.15
CA SER A 407 -8.70 -32.13 12.12
C SER A 407 -9.22 -31.01 13.03
N ASP A 408 -8.44 -29.95 13.23
CA ASP A 408 -8.84 -28.78 14.01
C ASP A 408 -9.84 -27.91 13.24
N PRO A 409 -11.09 -27.75 13.74
CA PRO A 409 -12.10 -26.92 13.09
C PRO A 409 -11.69 -25.47 12.93
N LEU A 410 -10.95 -24.91 13.91
CA LEU A 410 -10.51 -23.52 13.86
C LEU A 410 -9.56 -23.25 12.70
N ASN A 411 -8.61 -24.18 12.46
CA ASN A 411 -7.70 -24.08 11.34
C ASN A 411 -8.44 -24.17 10.00
N ARG A 412 -9.46 -25.05 9.90
CA ARG A 412 -10.29 -25.15 8.68
C ARG A 412 -11.08 -23.87 8.41
N GLU A 413 -11.71 -23.32 9.44
CA GLU A 413 -12.52 -22.09 9.36
C GLU A 413 -11.62 -20.90 8.99
N LEU A 414 -10.45 -20.77 9.60
CA LEU A 414 -9.46 -19.75 9.29
C LEU A 414 -8.99 -19.84 7.84
N ALA A 415 -8.61 -21.02 7.38
CA ALA A 415 -8.17 -21.25 6.01
C ALA A 415 -9.28 -20.95 5.00
N ALA A 416 -10.51 -21.40 5.28
CA ALA A 416 -11.67 -21.12 4.43
C ALA A 416 -11.94 -19.60 4.34
N GLY A 417 -11.84 -18.89 5.47
CA GLY A 417 -12.01 -17.45 5.50
C GLY A 417 -10.93 -16.70 4.72
N ILE A 418 -9.66 -17.05 4.90
CA ILE A 418 -8.55 -16.44 4.14
C ILE A 418 -8.73 -16.69 2.64
N ALA A 419 -9.06 -17.92 2.24
CA ALA A 419 -9.32 -18.25 0.84
C ALA A 419 -10.51 -17.44 0.29
N LEU A 420 -11.62 -17.41 1.00
CA LEU A 420 -12.84 -16.70 0.59
C LEU A 420 -12.57 -15.19 0.41
N VAL A 421 -11.96 -14.55 1.40
CA VAL A 421 -11.61 -13.12 1.32
C VAL A 421 -10.69 -12.84 0.14
N SER A 422 -9.66 -13.66 -0.06
CA SER A 422 -8.73 -13.51 -1.19
C SER A 422 -9.42 -13.67 -2.53
N LEU A 423 -10.29 -14.67 -2.68
CA LEU A 423 -11.04 -14.92 -3.91
C LEU A 423 -12.05 -13.81 -4.20
N ILE A 424 -12.76 -13.29 -3.19
CA ILE A 424 -13.69 -12.15 -3.36
C ILE A 424 -12.93 -10.92 -3.86
N CYS A 425 -11.77 -10.61 -3.25
CA CYS A 425 -10.97 -9.46 -3.68
C CYS A 425 -10.43 -9.63 -5.11
N LEU A 426 -9.92 -10.81 -5.45
CA LEU A 426 -9.45 -11.09 -6.81
C LEU A 426 -10.61 -11.05 -7.83
N ALA A 427 -11.76 -11.60 -7.50
CA ALA A 427 -12.94 -11.55 -8.35
C ALA A 427 -13.41 -10.10 -8.56
N PHE A 428 -13.38 -9.27 -7.51
CA PHE A 428 -13.67 -7.85 -7.62
C PHE A 428 -12.72 -7.13 -8.59
N TYR A 429 -11.42 -7.25 -8.38
CA TYR A 429 -10.44 -6.54 -9.19
C TYR A 429 -10.37 -7.04 -10.63
N ILE A 430 -10.41 -8.35 -10.86
CA ILE A 430 -10.28 -8.93 -12.20
C ILE A 430 -11.63 -8.91 -12.94
N GLY A 431 -12.72 -9.23 -12.24
CA GLY A 431 -14.01 -9.49 -12.86
C GLY A 431 -14.91 -8.27 -13.00
N LEU A 432 -14.94 -7.38 -11.98
CA LEU A 432 -15.95 -6.33 -11.88
C LEU A 432 -15.45 -4.96 -12.32
N ARG A 433 -14.15 -4.72 -12.37
CA ARG A 433 -13.63 -3.40 -12.80
C ARG A 433 -13.89 -3.14 -14.27
N PRO A 434 -14.27 -1.90 -14.64
CA PRO A 434 -14.42 -1.49 -16.03
C PRO A 434 -13.06 -1.46 -16.76
N LEU A 435 -13.10 -1.33 -18.09
CA LEU A 435 -11.87 -1.38 -18.93
C LEU A 435 -10.83 -0.36 -18.48
N GLU A 436 -11.24 0.88 -18.33
CA GLU A 436 -10.41 2.02 -17.97
C GLU A 436 -9.78 1.92 -16.58
N ASP A 437 -10.27 1.01 -15.75
CA ASP A 437 -9.72 0.74 -14.41
C ASP A 437 -8.97 -0.60 -14.32
N ARG A 438 -8.77 -1.30 -15.44
CA ARG A 438 -7.94 -2.51 -15.50
C ARG A 438 -6.45 -2.16 -15.54
N ASN A 439 -6.04 -1.32 -14.63
CA ASN A 439 -4.65 -1.02 -14.33
C ASN A 439 -4.26 -1.64 -12.99
N TYR A 440 -3.04 -1.39 -12.53
CA TYR A 440 -2.51 -1.98 -11.28
C TYR A 440 -2.51 -0.98 -10.12
N GLY A 441 -3.24 0.13 -10.29
CA GLY A 441 -3.24 1.29 -9.41
C GLY A 441 -2.29 2.39 -9.90
N GLY A 442 -2.11 2.51 -11.21
CA GLY A 442 -1.13 3.37 -11.85
C GLY A 442 0.24 2.69 -11.94
N MET A 443 1.29 3.48 -12.17
CA MET A 443 2.66 2.99 -12.15
C MET A 443 3.01 2.51 -10.74
N THR A 444 3.35 1.24 -10.58
CA THR A 444 3.61 0.61 -9.29
C THR A 444 4.47 -0.64 -9.46
N SER A 445 5.25 -0.98 -8.45
CA SER A 445 6.19 -2.12 -8.47
C SER A 445 5.53 -3.49 -8.32
N GLY A 446 4.20 -3.57 -8.21
CA GLY A 446 3.44 -4.81 -8.09
C GLY A 446 1.95 -4.54 -7.98
N PHE A 447 1.13 -5.57 -7.86
CA PHE A 447 -0.33 -5.44 -7.73
C PHE A 447 -0.72 -4.97 -6.32
N ARG A 448 -0.51 -3.69 -6.05
CA ARG A 448 -0.59 -3.08 -4.70
C ARG A 448 -1.94 -3.20 -4.02
N TRP A 449 -3.03 -3.33 -4.75
CA TRP A 449 -4.38 -3.46 -4.20
C TRP A 449 -4.61 -4.74 -3.37
N MET A 450 -3.70 -5.73 -3.50
CA MET A 450 -3.74 -6.95 -2.68
C MET A 450 -2.69 -6.99 -1.56
N PHE A 451 -1.87 -5.94 -1.39
CA PHE A 451 -0.81 -5.95 -0.38
C PHE A 451 -1.32 -6.03 1.05
N TRP A 452 -2.50 -5.49 1.31
CA TRP A 452 -3.12 -5.58 2.63
C TRP A 452 -3.50 -7.03 3.03
N CYS A 453 -3.60 -7.95 2.09
CA CYS A 453 -3.81 -9.38 2.36
C CYS A 453 -2.55 -10.08 2.89
N ALA A 454 -1.38 -9.45 2.81
CA ALA A 454 -0.11 -10.08 3.20
C ALA A 454 -0.13 -10.72 4.60
N PRO A 455 -0.64 -10.10 5.68
CA PRO A 455 -0.68 -10.75 7.00
C PRO A 455 -1.56 -12.00 7.02
N LEU A 456 -2.64 -12.06 6.24
CA LEU A 456 -3.49 -13.24 6.12
C LEU A 456 -2.73 -14.37 5.42
N TRP A 457 -2.02 -14.05 4.35
CA TRP A 457 -1.24 -15.02 3.56
C TRP A 457 -0.01 -15.52 4.30
N ILE A 458 0.64 -14.67 5.11
CA ILE A 458 1.75 -15.07 6.00
C ILE A 458 1.27 -16.10 7.03
N VAL A 459 0.12 -15.87 7.65
CA VAL A 459 -0.46 -16.83 8.61
C VAL A 459 -0.83 -18.14 7.91
N ALA A 460 -1.44 -18.06 6.74
CA ALA A 460 -1.79 -19.24 5.94
C ALA A 460 -0.57 -20.05 5.48
N MET A 461 0.61 -19.44 5.34
CA MET A 461 1.86 -20.10 4.93
C MET A 461 2.43 -21.05 5.99
N ILE A 462 2.11 -20.88 7.26
CA ILE A 462 2.74 -21.59 8.40
C ILE A 462 2.79 -23.11 8.19
N PRO A 463 1.68 -23.82 7.92
CA PRO A 463 1.73 -25.28 7.79
C PRO A 463 2.58 -25.77 6.61
N ALA A 464 2.64 -24.99 5.51
CA ALA A 464 3.51 -25.32 4.38
C ALA A 464 4.99 -25.16 4.74
N ALA A 465 5.35 -24.09 5.47
CA ALA A 465 6.69 -23.87 5.97
C ALA A 465 7.15 -25.00 6.90
N ASP A 466 6.29 -25.42 7.82
CA ASP A 466 6.56 -26.56 8.71
C ASP A 466 6.73 -27.88 7.95
N ARG A 467 6.02 -28.07 6.86
CA ARG A 467 6.17 -29.25 6.00
C ARG A 467 7.51 -29.25 5.26
N LEU A 468 7.90 -28.08 4.72
CA LEU A 468 9.17 -27.91 4.01
C LEU A 468 10.37 -28.01 4.95
N ALA A 469 10.23 -27.60 6.20
CA ALA A 469 11.26 -27.70 7.23
C ALA A 469 11.79 -29.12 7.46
N ARG A 470 11.04 -30.15 7.06
CA ARG A 470 11.36 -31.57 7.32
C ARG A 470 12.41 -32.15 6.36
N SER A 471 12.83 -31.42 5.33
CA SER A 471 13.83 -31.89 4.38
C SER A 471 14.70 -30.73 3.87
N ILE A 472 15.97 -31.02 3.58
CA ILE A 472 16.90 -30.04 3.01
C ILE A 472 16.38 -29.51 1.66
N ALA A 473 15.82 -30.39 0.81
CA ALA A 473 15.24 -29.97 -0.47
C ALA A 473 14.05 -29.01 -0.27
N GLY A 474 13.20 -29.27 0.74
CA GLY A 474 12.10 -28.36 1.10
C GLY A 474 12.61 -27.01 1.59
N GLN A 475 13.60 -27.01 2.47
CA GLN A 475 14.24 -25.79 2.97
C GLN A 475 14.88 -24.99 1.83
N ALA A 476 15.60 -25.67 0.91
CA ALA A 476 16.20 -25.04 -0.26
C ALA A 476 15.14 -24.43 -1.19
N LEU A 477 14.04 -25.14 -1.48
CA LEU A 477 12.93 -24.61 -2.27
C LEU A 477 12.34 -23.35 -1.61
N ALA A 478 12.05 -23.40 -0.32
CA ALA A 478 11.52 -22.25 0.42
C ALA A 478 12.49 -21.06 0.40
N ALA A 479 13.80 -21.30 0.56
CA ALA A 479 14.83 -20.26 0.48
C ALA A 479 14.88 -19.62 -0.92
N VAL A 480 14.77 -20.40 -2.00
CA VAL A 480 14.68 -19.87 -3.38
C VAL A 480 13.46 -18.98 -3.55
N LEU A 481 12.27 -19.43 -3.12
CA LEU A 481 11.04 -18.63 -3.22
C LEU A 481 11.16 -17.32 -2.41
N LEU A 482 11.76 -17.39 -1.22
CA LEU A 482 12.01 -16.21 -0.38
C LEU A 482 12.99 -15.25 -1.07
N THR A 483 14.09 -15.74 -1.61
CA THR A 483 15.10 -14.92 -2.29
C THR A 483 14.49 -14.16 -3.46
N PHE A 484 13.72 -14.80 -4.32
CA PHE A 484 13.04 -14.13 -5.43
C PHE A 484 12.04 -13.07 -4.95
N SER A 485 11.30 -13.37 -3.88
CA SER A 485 10.36 -12.41 -3.29
C SER A 485 11.08 -11.20 -2.69
N ILE A 486 12.21 -11.41 -2.00
CA ILE A 486 13.06 -10.32 -1.46
C ILE A 486 13.63 -9.48 -2.61
N LEU A 487 14.15 -10.09 -3.68
CA LEU A 487 14.68 -9.37 -4.83
C LEU A 487 13.61 -8.50 -5.48
N SER A 488 12.40 -9.02 -5.68
CA SER A 488 11.28 -8.25 -6.23
C SER A 488 10.87 -7.09 -5.34
N ALA A 489 10.75 -7.31 -4.02
CA ALA A 489 10.39 -6.27 -3.06
C ALA A 489 11.49 -5.22 -2.88
N SER A 490 12.76 -5.59 -3.08
CA SER A 490 13.91 -4.69 -2.93
C SER A 490 14.26 -3.94 -4.22
N TYR A 491 13.79 -4.41 -5.39
CA TYR A 491 14.10 -3.81 -6.68
C TYR A 491 13.77 -2.30 -6.73
N PRO A 492 12.57 -1.84 -6.29
CA PRO A 492 12.24 -0.43 -6.25
C PRO A 492 12.82 0.24 -4.98
N THR A 493 14.13 0.31 -4.88
CA THR A 493 14.84 0.74 -3.66
C THR A 493 14.44 2.13 -3.17
N TRP A 494 14.31 3.10 -4.09
CA TRP A 494 14.11 4.51 -3.77
C TRP A 494 12.69 5.01 -4.04
N ASN A 495 11.98 4.35 -4.94
CA ASN A 495 10.65 4.79 -5.36
C ASN A 495 9.77 3.57 -5.67
N PRO A 496 8.74 3.27 -4.88
CA PRO A 496 7.83 2.15 -5.16
C PRO A 496 6.92 2.39 -6.38
N TRP A 497 6.86 3.63 -6.86
CA TRP A 497 6.05 4.03 -8.01
C TRP A 497 6.84 3.91 -9.32
N VAL A 498 7.36 2.72 -9.56
CA VAL A 498 8.09 2.33 -10.77
C VAL A 498 7.53 1.01 -11.29
N GLN A 499 7.80 0.71 -12.56
CA GLN A 499 7.43 -0.58 -13.14
C GLN A 499 8.19 -1.73 -12.43
N PRO A 500 7.58 -2.91 -12.28
CA PRO A 500 8.25 -4.10 -11.75
C PRO A 500 9.45 -4.51 -12.61
N TRP A 501 10.43 -5.20 -12.01
CA TRP A 501 11.61 -5.66 -12.75
C TRP A 501 11.24 -6.61 -13.90
N ILE A 502 10.19 -7.43 -13.75
CA ILE A 502 9.70 -8.32 -14.82
C ILE A 502 9.22 -7.50 -16.01
N TYR A 503 8.46 -6.42 -15.78
CA TYR A 503 8.02 -5.52 -16.84
C TYR A 503 9.21 -4.92 -17.60
N ASN A 504 10.18 -4.37 -16.88
CA ASN A 504 11.37 -3.77 -17.50
C ASN A 504 12.19 -4.81 -18.26
N TRP A 505 12.30 -6.04 -17.76
CA TRP A 505 12.93 -7.16 -18.44
C TRP A 505 12.18 -7.54 -19.73
N MET A 506 10.85 -7.61 -19.71
CA MET A 506 10.04 -7.89 -20.89
C MET A 506 10.23 -6.83 -21.96
N VAL A 507 10.23 -5.54 -21.59
CA VAL A 507 10.50 -4.42 -22.51
C VAL A 507 11.91 -4.55 -23.12
N TRP A 508 12.90 -4.87 -22.30
CA TRP A 508 14.27 -5.10 -22.78
C TRP A 508 14.37 -6.27 -23.76
N CYS A 509 13.55 -7.31 -23.60
CA CYS A 509 13.45 -8.42 -24.55
C CYS A 509 12.63 -8.09 -25.83
N GLY A 510 12.18 -6.86 -26.01
CA GLY A 510 11.40 -6.41 -27.18
C GLY A 510 9.88 -6.54 -27.03
N TRP A 511 9.37 -6.79 -25.81
CA TRP A 511 7.94 -6.76 -25.54
C TRP A 511 7.46 -5.29 -25.59
N PRO A 512 6.34 -4.97 -26.27
CA PRO A 512 5.84 -3.60 -26.29
C PRO A 512 5.47 -3.12 -24.88
N GLY A 513 6.02 -1.99 -24.49
CA GLY A 513 5.62 -1.28 -23.27
C GLY A 513 4.26 -0.55 -23.43
N TYR A 514 3.77 0.01 -22.31
CA TYR A 514 2.57 0.87 -22.31
C TYR A 514 2.83 2.22 -22.96
#